data_fe15c523b64956401032bfee56b7e3b2
#
_entry.id   fe15c523b64956401032bfee56b7e3b2
#
_cell.length_a   1.000
_cell.length_b   1.000
_cell.length_c   1.000
_cell.angle_alpha   90.00
_cell.angle_beta   90.00
_cell.angle_gamma   90.00
#
_symmetry.space_group_name_H-M   'P 1'
#
loop_
_entity.id
_entity.type
_entity.pdbx_description
1 polymer ?
#
loop_
_entity_poly.entity_id
_entity_poly.type
_entity_poly.pdbx_seq_one_letter_code
_entity_poly.pdbx_strand_id
1 'polypeptide(L)'
;MGTFGMPNLDKLGVILRIPEYAENANISINTQERNGETVPVGIHFENASGDFKNDYRFMASEIINEKLKTVKMRAVNWGIEFEPTVASIQRFKFMISANSEETTFIAKTEDGDLKFYFGDHSTHAGNFVFQPDVTGSVTKGWAWPVEQVSKILSLGGDTQFKLSDDGVAEIVVD
;
A
#
# COMPACT_ATOMS: atom_id res chain seq x y z
N MET A 1 -0.02 17.01 21.54
CA MET A 1 -0.02 15.54 21.34
C MET A 1 1.33 15.16 20.75
N GLY A 2 2.00 14.15 21.30
CA GLY A 2 3.29 13.68 20.79
C GLY A 2 3.15 12.81 19.53
N THR A 3 4.27 12.48 18.91
CA THR A 3 4.34 11.54 17.79
C THR A 3 4.24 10.11 18.30
N PHE A 4 3.36 9.31 17.71
CA PHE A 4 3.21 7.88 18.01
C PHE A 4 2.92 7.11 16.72
N GLY A 5 3.28 5.83 16.69
CA GLY A 5 3.00 4.95 15.56
C GLY A 5 1.76 4.11 15.79
N MET A 6 1.06 3.80 14.72
CA MET A 6 -0.09 2.91 14.71
C MET A 6 0.28 1.57 14.04
N PRO A 7 0.80 0.59 14.81
CA PRO A 7 1.18 -0.70 14.24
C PRO A 7 -0.06 -1.55 14.00
N ASN A 8 0.01 -2.48 13.04
CA ASN A 8 -1.06 -3.44 12.78
C ASN A 8 -2.44 -2.78 12.53
N LEU A 9 -2.52 -1.96 11.47
CA LEU A 9 -3.75 -1.26 11.09
C LEU A 9 -4.91 -2.22 10.78
N ASP A 10 -4.62 -3.45 10.34
CA ASP A 10 -5.65 -4.48 10.12
C ASP A 10 -6.38 -4.80 11.42
N LYS A 11 -5.65 -4.93 12.54
CA LYS A 11 -6.27 -5.13 13.86
C LYS A 11 -7.15 -3.94 14.25
N LEU A 12 -6.69 -2.72 14.02
CA LEU A 12 -7.51 -1.53 14.27
C LEU A 12 -8.78 -1.55 13.40
N GLY A 13 -8.63 -1.87 12.12
CA GLY A 13 -9.74 -2.00 11.19
C GLY A 13 -10.76 -3.06 11.61
N VAL A 14 -10.31 -4.18 12.19
CA VAL A 14 -11.21 -5.20 12.76
C VAL A 14 -11.96 -4.65 13.98
N ILE A 15 -11.26 -3.98 14.91
CA ILE A 15 -11.89 -3.39 16.11
C ILE A 15 -12.96 -2.37 15.71
N LEU A 16 -12.66 -1.49 14.77
CA LEU A 16 -13.60 -0.44 14.31
C LEU A 16 -14.85 -1.00 13.61
N ARG A 17 -14.82 -2.26 13.16
CA ARG A 17 -15.97 -2.93 12.53
C ARG A 17 -16.81 -3.77 13.50
N ILE A 18 -16.45 -3.82 14.76
CA ILE A 18 -17.19 -4.59 15.77
C ILE A 18 -18.54 -3.89 15.99
N PRO A 19 -19.70 -4.60 15.81
CA PRO A 19 -21.01 -4.00 15.94
C PRO A 19 -21.30 -3.41 17.33
N GLU A 20 -20.70 -3.97 18.38
CA GLU A 20 -20.80 -3.49 19.77
C GLU A 20 -20.30 -2.04 19.96
N TYR A 21 -19.50 -1.52 19.00
CA TYR A 21 -18.99 -0.15 19.01
C TYR A 21 -19.71 0.78 18.03
N ALA A 22 -20.74 0.31 17.32
CA ALA A 22 -21.44 1.11 16.31
C ALA A 22 -22.23 2.27 16.91
N GLU A 23 -22.79 2.09 18.12
CA GLU A 23 -23.63 3.08 18.77
C GLU A 23 -23.21 3.31 20.23
N ASN A 24 -23.07 4.58 20.62
CA ASN A 24 -22.78 5.01 21.99
C ASN A 24 -21.54 4.38 22.63
N ALA A 25 -20.56 3.97 21.83
CA ALA A 25 -19.29 3.49 22.35
C ALA A 25 -18.49 4.63 22.99
N ASN A 26 -17.81 4.32 24.07
CA ASN A 26 -16.82 5.20 24.69
C ASN A 26 -15.44 4.88 24.09
N ILE A 27 -14.87 5.84 23.37
CA ILE A 27 -13.52 5.73 22.79
C ILE A 27 -12.62 6.75 23.45
N SER A 28 -11.56 6.30 24.11
CA SER A 28 -10.65 7.15 24.86
C SER A 28 -9.18 6.85 24.55
N ILE A 29 -8.32 7.83 24.79
CA ILE A 29 -6.86 7.66 24.64
C ILE A 29 -6.27 7.23 25.98
N ASN A 30 -5.65 6.06 25.98
CA ASN A 30 -4.85 5.62 27.11
C ASN A 30 -3.53 6.39 27.14
N THR A 31 -3.17 6.93 28.29
CA THR A 31 -1.94 7.67 28.50
C THR A 31 -1.08 7.03 29.59
N GLN A 32 0.22 7.30 29.55
CA GLN A 32 1.19 6.88 30.57
C GLN A 32 2.16 8.03 30.86
N GLU A 33 2.52 8.18 32.09
CA GLU A 33 3.62 9.07 32.51
C GLU A 33 4.97 8.45 32.14
N ARG A 34 5.78 9.17 31.37
CA ARG A 34 7.16 8.81 31.03
C ARG A 34 8.06 10.05 31.13
N ASN A 35 9.09 9.94 31.91
CA ASN A 35 10.07 11.04 32.14
C ASN A 35 9.40 12.38 32.51
N GLY A 36 8.28 12.34 33.25
CA GLY A 36 7.54 13.54 33.67
C GLY A 36 6.61 14.11 32.60
N GLU A 37 6.43 13.42 31.47
CA GLU A 37 5.49 13.78 30.40
C GLU A 37 4.39 12.74 30.26
N THR A 38 3.15 13.19 30.06
CA THR A 38 2.02 12.33 29.75
C THR A 38 2.03 12.00 28.26
N VAL A 39 2.29 10.75 27.92
CA VAL A 39 2.35 10.30 26.53
C VAL A 39 1.19 9.36 26.19
N PRO A 40 0.60 9.43 24.99
CA PRO A 40 -0.42 8.51 24.55
C PRO A 40 0.19 7.13 24.27
N VAL A 41 -0.46 6.06 24.78
CA VAL A 41 0.02 4.67 24.61
C VAL A 41 -0.97 3.76 23.90
N GLY A 42 -2.17 4.22 23.63
CA GLY A 42 -3.18 3.41 22.94
C GLY A 42 -4.54 4.07 22.86
N ILE A 43 -5.47 3.34 22.25
CA ILE A 43 -6.88 3.67 22.21
C ILE A 43 -7.65 2.59 22.97
N HIS A 44 -8.51 3.01 23.88
CA HIS A 44 -9.44 2.16 24.57
C HIS A 44 -10.83 2.27 23.93
N PHE A 45 -11.45 1.14 23.70
CA PHE A 45 -12.79 1.01 23.16
C PHE A 45 -13.65 0.28 24.19
N GLU A 46 -14.81 0.84 24.52
CA GLU A 46 -15.78 0.25 25.43
C GLU A 46 -17.17 0.46 24.87
N ASN A 47 -18.02 -0.57 24.89
CA ASN A 47 -19.40 -0.45 24.45
C ASN A 47 -20.24 0.32 25.49
N ALA A 48 -21.50 0.62 25.16
CA ALA A 48 -22.39 1.40 26.01
C ALA A 48 -22.65 0.76 27.39
N SER A 49 -22.66 -0.56 27.48
CA SER A 49 -22.88 -1.31 28.73
C SER A 49 -21.61 -1.52 29.57
N GLY A 50 -20.45 -1.27 29.01
CA GLY A 50 -19.17 -1.40 29.70
C GLY A 50 -18.65 -2.82 29.89
N ASP A 51 -19.32 -3.81 29.28
CA ASP A 51 -18.99 -5.23 29.38
C ASP A 51 -18.18 -5.78 28.20
N PHE A 52 -18.02 -4.99 27.14
CA PHE A 52 -17.24 -5.36 25.98
C PHE A 52 -16.17 -4.30 25.69
N LYS A 53 -14.88 -4.69 25.81
CA LYS A 53 -13.74 -3.76 25.75
C LYS A 53 -12.62 -4.28 24.87
N ASN A 54 -11.92 -3.37 24.20
CA ASN A 54 -10.69 -3.64 23.48
C ASN A 54 -9.70 -2.51 23.66
N ASP A 55 -8.42 -2.86 23.66
CA ASP A 55 -7.32 -1.90 23.63
C ASP A 55 -6.47 -2.09 22.37
N TYR A 56 -6.20 -0.98 21.69
CA TYR A 56 -5.26 -0.92 20.57
C TYR A 56 -4.04 -0.12 21.01
N ARG A 57 -2.86 -0.76 21.03
CA ARG A 57 -1.62 -0.15 21.51
C ARG A 57 -0.89 0.61 20.43
N PHE A 58 -0.38 1.78 20.80
CA PHE A 58 0.53 2.56 19.98
C PHE A 58 1.97 2.05 20.08
N MET A 59 2.74 2.30 19.02
CA MET A 59 4.18 2.14 19.02
C MET A 59 4.81 3.43 19.57
N ALA A 60 5.74 3.29 20.52
CA ALA A 60 6.43 4.43 21.11
C ALA A 60 7.28 5.18 20.08
N SER A 61 7.39 6.50 20.23
CA SER A 61 8.15 7.39 19.33
C SER A 61 9.61 6.98 19.18
N GLU A 62 10.23 6.47 20.21
CA GLU A 62 11.61 6.01 20.20
C GLU A 62 11.82 4.85 19.22
N ILE A 63 10.88 3.89 19.22
CA ILE A 63 10.90 2.74 18.30
C ILE A 63 10.65 3.22 16.85
N ILE A 64 9.79 4.22 16.66
CA ILE A 64 9.53 4.80 15.35
C ILE A 64 10.81 5.44 14.82
N ASN A 65 11.43 6.29 15.61
CA ASN A 65 12.65 7.02 15.24
C ASN A 65 13.83 6.08 14.96
N GLU A 66 13.90 4.94 15.67
CA GLU A 66 14.91 3.91 15.43
C GLU A 66 14.65 3.14 14.12
N LYS A 67 13.39 2.83 13.83
CA LYS A 67 12.99 2.04 12.64
C LYS A 67 12.81 2.88 11.38
N LEU A 68 12.29 4.10 11.51
CA LEU A 68 12.19 5.08 10.44
C LEU A 68 13.53 5.79 10.22
N LYS A 69 14.61 5.05 10.00
CA LYS A 69 15.80 5.66 9.41
C LYS A 69 15.36 6.21 8.05
N THR A 70 15.55 7.51 7.87
CA THR A 70 15.31 8.15 6.58
C THR A 70 16.13 7.42 5.53
N VAL A 71 15.50 6.53 4.79
CA VAL A 71 16.13 5.87 3.65
C VAL A 71 16.32 6.98 2.62
N LYS A 72 17.55 7.48 2.49
CA LYS A 72 17.90 8.37 1.39
C LYS A 72 17.85 7.51 0.14
N MET A 73 16.79 7.65 -0.64
CA MET A 73 16.77 7.08 -1.98
C MET A 73 17.93 7.66 -2.76
N ARG A 74 18.71 6.80 -3.40
CA ARG A 74 19.68 7.22 -4.41
C ARG A 74 18.89 7.86 -5.56
N ALA A 75 19.56 8.75 -6.31
CA ALA A 75 18.96 9.25 -7.54
C ALA A 75 18.59 8.06 -8.44
N VAL A 76 17.34 7.98 -8.85
CA VAL A 76 16.81 6.92 -9.72
C VAL A 76 16.70 7.48 -11.13
N ASN A 77 17.21 6.74 -12.10
CA ASN A 77 16.97 7.05 -13.50
C ASN A 77 15.62 6.46 -13.92
N TRP A 78 14.60 7.30 -14.00
CA TRP A 78 13.28 6.89 -14.44
C TRP A 78 13.28 6.58 -15.94
N GLY A 79 12.93 5.35 -16.30
CA GLY A 79 12.83 4.91 -17.68
C GLY A 79 11.53 5.37 -18.33
N ILE A 80 10.45 5.38 -17.57
CA ILE A 80 9.12 5.86 -17.98
C ILE A 80 8.41 6.54 -16.81
N GLU A 81 7.56 7.51 -17.15
CA GLU A 81 6.66 8.20 -16.21
C GLU A 81 5.33 8.46 -16.93
N PHE A 82 4.21 8.13 -16.30
CA PHE A 82 2.88 8.26 -16.92
C PHE A 82 1.78 8.29 -15.85
N GLU A 83 0.58 8.70 -16.27
CA GLU A 83 -0.64 8.69 -15.47
C GLU A 83 -1.54 7.53 -15.97
N PRO A 84 -1.73 6.46 -15.17
CA PRO A 84 -2.55 5.35 -15.58
C PRO A 84 -4.03 5.75 -15.64
N THR A 85 -4.71 5.36 -16.72
CA THR A 85 -6.14 5.60 -16.83
C THR A 85 -6.97 4.66 -15.96
N VAL A 86 -8.18 5.07 -15.61
CA VAL A 86 -9.15 4.18 -14.92
C VAL A 86 -9.37 2.89 -15.69
N ALA A 87 -9.43 2.97 -17.04
CA ALA A 87 -9.58 1.80 -17.90
C ALA A 87 -8.37 0.85 -17.78
N SER A 88 -7.14 1.38 -17.77
CA SER A 88 -5.91 0.58 -17.61
C SER A 88 -5.89 -0.13 -16.25
N ILE A 89 -6.26 0.57 -15.19
CA ILE A 89 -6.35 0.00 -13.83
C ILE A 89 -7.41 -1.12 -13.80
N GLN A 90 -8.56 -0.90 -14.44
CA GLN A 90 -9.62 -1.92 -14.50
C GLN A 90 -9.19 -3.17 -15.29
N ARG A 91 -8.48 -2.99 -16.40
CA ARG A 91 -7.91 -4.11 -17.18
C ARG A 91 -6.88 -4.89 -16.35
N PHE A 92 -6.06 -4.19 -15.55
CA PHE A 92 -5.13 -4.83 -14.62
C PHE A 92 -5.86 -5.73 -13.61
N LYS A 93 -6.96 -5.24 -13.02
CA LYS A 93 -7.80 -6.04 -12.11
C LYS A 93 -8.40 -7.28 -12.77
N PHE A 94 -8.82 -7.19 -14.03
CA PHE A 94 -9.30 -8.35 -14.77
C PHE A 94 -8.18 -9.38 -15.00
N MET A 95 -6.97 -8.92 -15.35
CA MET A 95 -5.82 -9.81 -15.54
C MET A 95 -5.39 -10.49 -14.24
N ILE A 96 -5.43 -9.78 -13.11
CA ILE A 96 -5.20 -10.37 -11.77
C ILE A 96 -6.22 -11.48 -11.49
N SER A 97 -7.50 -11.24 -11.77
CA SER A 97 -8.54 -12.25 -11.55
C SER A 97 -8.38 -13.47 -12.45
N ALA A 98 -7.93 -13.27 -13.68
CA ALA A 98 -7.70 -14.36 -14.63
C ALA A 98 -6.42 -15.17 -14.34
N ASN A 99 -5.44 -14.58 -13.62
CA ASN A 99 -4.16 -15.19 -13.25
C ASN A 99 -3.99 -15.12 -11.72
N SER A 100 -4.99 -15.59 -10.99
CA SER A 100 -5.07 -15.43 -9.53
C SER A 100 -4.01 -16.24 -8.76
N GLU A 101 -3.36 -17.20 -9.40
CA GLU A 101 -2.22 -17.97 -8.90
C GLU A 101 -0.91 -17.16 -8.91
N GLU A 102 -0.83 -16.11 -9.75
CA GLU A 102 0.38 -15.32 -9.89
C GLU A 102 0.48 -14.22 -8.82
N THR A 103 1.54 -14.23 -8.06
CA THR A 103 1.80 -13.22 -7.02
C THR A 103 2.60 -12.02 -7.52
N THR A 104 3.21 -12.15 -8.71
CA THR A 104 4.01 -11.11 -9.35
C THR A 104 3.64 -10.97 -10.82
N PHE A 105 3.94 -9.81 -11.40
CA PHE A 105 3.89 -9.54 -12.83
C PHE A 105 5.18 -8.86 -13.28
N ILE A 106 5.49 -8.95 -14.57
CA ILE A 106 6.63 -8.28 -15.19
C ILE A 106 6.12 -7.11 -16.02
N ALA A 107 6.74 -5.94 -15.86
CA ALA A 107 6.46 -4.74 -16.65
C ALA A 107 7.61 -4.47 -17.63
N LYS A 108 7.31 -4.33 -18.92
CA LYS A 108 8.27 -4.00 -19.98
C LYS A 108 7.63 -3.13 -21.04
N THR A 109 8.45 -2.28 -21.66
CA THR A 109 8.04 -1.57 -22.88
C THR A 109 8.35 -2.42 -24.11
N GLU A 110 7.39 -2.46 -25.02
CA GLU A 110 7.47 -3.18 -26.30
C GLU A 110 6.68 -2.40 -27.35
N ASP A 111 7.30 -2.08 -28.45
CA ASP A 111 6.70 -1.32 -29.57
C ASP A 111 6.14 0.07 -29.14
N GLY A 112 6.72 0.70 -28.12
CA GLY A 112 6.27 1.98 -27.57
C GLY A 112 5.20 1.86 -26.49
N ASP A 113 4.69 0.67 -26.22
CA ASP A 113 3.67 0.41 -25.19
C ASP A 113 4.28 -0.20 -23.92
N LEU A 114 3.77 0.17 -22.75
CA LEU A 114 4.03 -0.54 -21.52
C LEU A 114 3.09 -1.73 -21.41
N LYS A 115 3.65 -2.93 -21.40
CA LYS A 115 2.91 -4.20 -21.26
C LYS A 115 3.20 -4.84 -19.90
N PHE A 116 2.17 -5.44 -19.30
CA PHE A 116 2.27 -6.29 -18.12
C PHE A 116 2.10 -7.75 -18.51
N TYR A 117 2.97 -8.60 -17.96
CA TYR A 117 3.04 -10.04 -18.23
C TYR A 117 2.85 -10.81 -16.95
N PHE A 118 1.95 -11.81 -16.96
CA PHE A 118 1.66 -12.73 -15.88
C PHE A 118 2.05 -14.13 -16.29
N GLY A 119 2.58 -14.91 -15.34
CA GLY A 119 3.00 -16.28 -15.57
C GLY A 119 4.17 -16.40 -16.55
N ASP A 120 4.48 -17.62 -16.89
CA ASP A 120 5.47 -17.96 -17.89
C ASP A 120 4.89 -18.93 -18.94
N HIS A 121 5.68 -19.25 -19.97
CA HIS A 121 5.24 -20.15 -21.06
C HIS A 121 5.11 -21.61 -20.63
N SER A 122 5.51 -21.98 -19.42
CA SER A 122 5.38 -23.33 -18.87
C SER A 122 4.05 -23.57 -18.17
N THR A 123 3.32 -22.49 -17.87
CA THR A 123 2.01 -22.50 -17.20
C THR A 123 1.00 -21.63 -17.95
N HIS A 124 -0.04 -21.20 -17.27
CA HIS A 124 -0.95 -20.19 -17.80
C HIS A 124 -0.24 -18.84 -17.83
N ALA A 125 -0.23 -18.21 -19.00
CA ALA A 125 0.41 -16.91 -19.20
C ALA A 125 -0.59 -15.92 -19.82
N GLY A 126 -0.50 -14.67 -19.39
CA GLY A 126 -1.31 -13.59 -19.92
C GLY A 126 -0.53 -12.30 -20.01
N ASN A 127 -0.84 -11.46 -20.98
CA ASN A 127 -0.27 -10.12 -21.07
C ASN A 127 -1.30 -9.13 -21.63
N PHE A 128 -1.05 -7.85 -21.40
CA PHE A 128 -1.87 -6.79 -21.97
C PHE A 128 -1.10 -5.47 -21.99
N VAL A 129 -1.50 -4.55 -22.85
CA VAL A 129 -1.02 -3.16 -22.84
C VAL A 129 -1.65 -2.45 -21.65
N PHE A 130 -0.82 -2.10 -20.66
CA PHE A 130 -1.26 -1.31 -19.52
C PHE A 130 -1.33 0.18 -19.86
N GLN A 131 -0.28 0.70 -20.51
CA GLN A 131 -0.21 2.08 -20.97
C GLN A 131 0.31 2.14 -22.40
N PRO A 132 -0.48 2.61 -23.37
CA PRO A 132 -0.01 2.81 -24.73
C PRO A 132 0.85 4.08 -24.84
N ASP A 133 1.66 4.14 -25.89
CA ASP A 133 2.42 5.32 -26.32
C ASP A 133 3.25 5.97 -25.20
N VAL A 134 3.97 5.18 -24.38
CA VAL A 134 4.81 5.72 -23.31
C VAL A 134 6.07 6.37 -23.87
N THR A 135 6.46 7.49 -23.26
CA THR A 135 7.74 8.14 -23.56
C THR A 135 8.84 7.50 -22.71
N GLY A 136 9.92 7.03 -23.37
CA GLY A 136 11.01 6.31 -22.71
C GLY A 136 10.87 4.80 -22.80
N SER A 137 11.64 4.07 -21.99
CA SER A 137 11.59 2.61 -22.01
C SER A 137 12.03 1.98 -20.69
N VAL A 138 11.46 0.80 -20.41
CA VAL A 138 11.94 -0.15 -19.40
C VAL A 138 12.03 -1.53 -20.06
N THR A 139 13.24 -2.09 -20.07
CA THR A 139 13.54 -3.31 -20.82
C THR A 139 13.86 -4.50 -19.92
N LYS A 140 14.31 -4.24 -18.69
CA LYS A 140 14.57 -5.28 -17.71
C LYS A 140 13.27 -5.80 -17.10
N GLY A 141 13.13 -7.12 -17.13
CA GLY A 141 11.95 -7.80 -16.61
C GLY A 141 11.98 -7.98 -15.09
N TRP A 142 11.84 -6.90 -14.35
CA TRP A 142 11.67 -6.98 -12.91
C TRP A 142 10.28 -7.51 -12.54
N ALA A 143 10.24 -8.38 -11.54
CA ALA A 143 8.99 -8.89 -10.98
C ALA A 143 8.42 -7.91 -9.96
N TRP A 144 7.18 -7.47 -10.17
CA TRP A 144 6.45 -6.53 -9.31
C TRP A 144 5.34 -7.25 -8.55
N PRO A 145 5.13 -6.95 -7.27
CA PRO A 145 4.11 -7.62 -6.47
C PRO A 145 2.70 -7.18 -6.89
N VAL A 146 1.87 -8.14 -7.32
CA VAL A 146 0.49 -7.90 -7.79
C VAL A 146 -0.36 -7.22 -6.73
N GLU A 147 -0.36 -7.77 -5.52
CA GLU A 147 -1.24 -7.31 -4.44
C GLU A 147 -0.96 -5.86 -4.04
N GLN A 148 0.32 -5.51 -3.83
CA GLN A 148 0.71 -4.17 -3.40
C GLN A 148 0.41 -3.13 -4.47
N VAL A 149 0.80 -3.39 -5.72
CA VAL A 149 0.55 -2.47 -6.84
C VAL A 149 -0.95 -2.29 -7.06
N SER A 150 -1.73 -3.37 -7.03
CA SER A 150 -3.19 -3.30 -7.19
C SER A 150 -3.87 -2.52 -6.08
N LYS A 151 -3.45 -2.70 -4.82
CA LYS A 151 -3.99 -1.96 -3.68
C LYS A 151 -3.72 -0.46 -3.80
N ILE A 152 -2.48 -0.08 -4.16
CA ILE A 152 -2.11 1.33 -4.34
C ILE A 152 -2.93 1.96 -5.46
N LEU A 153 -2.99 1.33 -6.64
CA LEU A 153 -3.76 1.82 -7.79
C LEU A 153 -5.29 1.84 -7.53
N SER A 154 -5.75 1.19 -6.47
CA SER A 154 -7.17 1.18 -6.09
C SER A 154 -7.54 2.27 -5.07
N LEU A 155 -6.58 3.07 -4.59
CA LEU A 155 -6.86 4.13 -3.62
C LEU A 155 -7.73 5.24 -4.22
N GLY A 156 -7.70 5.40 -5.54
CA GLY A 156 -8.40 6.50 -6.23
C GLY A 156 -7.63 7.82 -6.09
N GLY A 157 -8.00 8.83 -6.87
CA GLY A 157 -7.28 10.09 -6.97
C GLY A 157 -6.36 10.14 -8.19
N ASP A 158 -5.67 11.26 -8.33
CA ASP A 158 -4.70 11.45 -9.41
C ASP A 158 -3.47 10.58 -9.14
N THR A 159 -3.13 9.72 -10.09
CA THR A 159 -2.07 8.74 -9.91
C THR A 159 -0.94 8.98 -10.90
N GLN A 160 0.28 9.13 -10.40
CA GLN A 160 1.51 9.14 -11.19
C GLN A 160 2.29 7.85 -10.97
N PHE A 161 2.70 7.19 -12.04
CA PHE A 161 3.44 5.94 -11.99
C PHE A 161 4.76 6.05 -12.74
N LYS A 162 5.86 5.73 -12.05
CA LYS A 162 7.21 5.74 -12.62
C LYS A 162 7.87 4.38 -12.47
N LEU A 163 8.57 3.95 -13.50
CA LEU A 163 9.34 2.71 -13.51
C LEU A 163 10.77 2.95 -13.97
N SER A 164 11.70 2.19 -13.40
CA SER A 164 13.11 2.23 -13.71
C SER A 164 13.68 0.83 -14.00
N ASP A 165 14.61 0.75 -14.93
CA ASP A 165 15.42 -0.45 -15.16
C ASP A 165 16.38 -0.79 -13.99
N ASP A 166 16.47 0.08 -12.98
CA ASP A 166 17.19 -0.19 -11.73
C ASP A 166 16.36 -1.03 -10.72
N GLY A 167 15.16 -1.47 -11.10
CA GLY A 167 14.24 -2.26 -10.25
C GLY A 167 13.53 -1.42 -9.20
N VAL A 168 13.28 -0.15 -9.48
CA VAL A 168 12.54 0.78 -8.62
C VAL A 168 11.27 1.19 -9.31
N ALA A 169 10.17 1.20 -8.56
CA ALA A 169 8.89 1.80 -8.97
C ALA A 169 8.47 2.86 -7.94
N GLU A 170 7.86 3.93 -8.42
CA GLU A 170 7.22 4.95 -7.58
C GLU A 170 5.78 5.12 -8.06
N ILE A 171 4.83 5.05 -7.14
CA ILE A 171 3.42 5.33 -7.40
C ILE A 171 3.00 6.39 -6.40
N VAL A 172 2.65 7.56 -6.90
CA VAL A 172 2.11 8.68 -6.11
C VAL A 172 0.62 8.75 -6.36
N VAL A 173 -0.16 8.87 -5.30
CA VAL A 173 -1.62 9.01 -5.35
C VAL A 173 -1.99 10.21 -4.48
N ASP A 174 -2.63 11.21 -5.07
CA ASP A 174 -3.10 12.45 -4.41
C ASP A 174 -4.62 12.44 -4.22
#